data_ec6e9958a3e94a10fb6a5ce4c0fdc879
#
_entry.id   ec6e9958a3e94a10fb6a5ce4c0fdc879
#
_cell.length_a   1.000
_cell.length_b   1.000
_cell.length_c   1.000
_cell.angle_alpha   90.00
_cell.angle_beta   90.00
_cell.angle_gamma   90.00
#
_symmetry.space_group_name_H-M   'P 1'
#
loop_
_entity.id
_entity.type
_entity.pdbx_description
1 polymer ?
#
loop_
_entity_poly.entity_id
_entity_poly.type
_entity_poly.pdbx_seq_one_letter_code
_entity_poly.pdbx_strand_id
1 'polypeptide(L)'
;MLVFTTIEITKGFQVWKDMVKESGGKMKEYGMTMICVGPQADDETKLHGVLHFESMEHLKKFQADEEQTLKRIDAGVNVVTGTLTPFSDAAVGNFPIVITQHE
;
A
#
# COMPACT_ATOMS: atom_id res chain seq x y z
N MET A 1 -3.83 -11.80 3.03
CA MET A 1 -2.40 -11.65 3.38
C MET A 1 -2.12 -10.22 3.75
N LEU A 2 -1.63 -10.00 4.94
CA LEU A 2 -1.20 -8.66 5.38
C LEU A 2 0.21 -8.37 4.90
N VAL A 3 0.44 -7.10 4.55
CA VAL A 3 1.74 -6.65 4.04
C VAL A 3 2.08 -5.31 4.69
N PHE A 4 3.28 -5.19 5.24
CA PHE A 4 3.82 -3.92 5.70
C PHE A 4 4.56 -3.24 4.56
N THR A 5 4.32 -1.94 4.39
CA THR A 5 4.97 -1.17 3.33
C THR A 5 5.59 0.12 3.86
N THR A 6 6.72 0.49 3.31
CA THR A 6 7.35 1.80 3.49
C THR A 6 7.82 2.30 2.15
N ILE A 7 7.72 3.62 1.92
CA ILE A 7 8.18 4.23 0.68
C ILE A 7 8.39 5.73 0.89
N GLU A 8 9.31 6.31 0.14
CA GLU A 8 9.50 7.76 0.15
C GLU A 8 8.56 8.45 -0.84
N ILE A 9 8.03 9.60 -0.42
CA ILE A 9 7.22 10.48 -1.27
C ILE A 9 7.85 11.88 -1.30
N THR A 10 7.76 12.57 -2.44
CA THR A 10 8.46 13.84 -2.68
C THR A 10 7.53 15.03 -2.94
N LYS A 11 6.23 14.79 -3.10
CA LYS A 11 5.25 15.85 -3.42
C LYS A 11 4.21 16.06 -2.32
N GLY A 12 4.43 15.46 -1.14
CA GLY A 12 3.53 15.57 0.00
C GLY A 12 2.43 14.52 0.02
N PHE A 13 1.87 14.34 1.21
CA PHE A 13 0.87 13.30 1.44
C PHE A 13 -0.46 13.58 0.74
N GLN A 14 -0.84 14.86 0.60
CA GLN A 14 -2.09 15.21 -0.06
C GLN A 14 -2.10 14.79 -1.54
N VAL A 15 -0.99 15.03 -2.24
CA VAL A 15 -0.85 14.61 -3.64
C VAL A 15 -0.96 13.09 -3.77
N TRP A 16 -0.33 12.36 -2.85
CA TRP A 16 -0.42 10.91 -2.81
C TRP A 16 -1.87 10.43 -2.56
N LYS A 17 -2.58 11.05 -1.60
CA LYS A 17 -3.98 10.71 -1.32
C LYS A 17 -4.88 10.94 -2.54
N ASP A 18 -4.67 12.02 -3.25
CA ASP A 18 -5.46 12.34 -4.44
C ASP A 18 -5.25 11.29 -5.53
N MET A 19 -4.01 10.84 -5.73
CA MET A 19 -3.69 9.78 -6.67
C MET A 19 -4.38 8.47 -6.27
N VAL A 20 -4.37 8.12 -4.99
CA VAL A 20 -5.04 6.91 -4.49
C VAL A 20 -6.55 6.97 -4.74
N LYS A 21 -7.18 8.11 -4.50
CA LYS A 21 -8.62 8.29 -4.79
C LYS A 21 -8.94 8.06 -6.25
N GLU A 22 -8.11 8.59 -7.14
CA GLU A 22 -8.29 8.40 -8.59
C GLU A 22 -8.09 6.96 -9.01
N SER A 23 -7.35 6.19 -8.24
CA SER A 23 -7.01 4.79 -8.54
C SER A 23 -7.91 3.77 -7.84
N GLY A 24 -9.02 4.21 -7.23
CA GLY A 24 -9.86 3.34 -6.39
C GLY A 24 -10.34 2.07 -7.07
N GLY A 25 -10.71 2.12 -8.36
CA GLY A 25 -11.12 0.95 -9.10
C GLY A 25 -10.00 -0.07 -9.30
N LYS A 26 -8.78 0.41 -9.42
CA LYS A 26 -7.60 -0.45 -9.56
C LYS A 26 -7.30 -1.23 -8.29
N MET A 27 -7.55 -0.66 -7.13
CA MET A 27 -7.32 -1.36 -5.86
C MET A 27 -8.17 -2.64 -5.78
N LYS A 28 -9.41 -2.59 -6.25
CA LYS A 28 -10.25 -3.80 -6.33
C LYS A 28 -9.67 -4.86 -7.26
N GLU A 29 -9.14 -4.45 -8.40
CA GLU A 29 -8.50 -5.38 -9.34
C GLU A 29 -7.31 -6.10 -8.72
N TYR A 30 -6.58 -5.41 -7.83
CA TYR A 30 -5.45 -6.00 -7.12
C TYR A 30 -5.85 -6.78 -5.88
N GLY A 31 -7.15 -6.87 -5.57
CA GLY A 31 -7.60 -7.49 -4.32
C GLY A 31 -6.99 -6.82 -3.10
N MET A 32 -6.78 -5.51 -3.16
CA MET A 32 -6.07 -4.74 -2.13
C MET A 32 -7.04 -3.96 -1.25
N THR A 33 -6.85 -4.05 0.06
CA THR A 33 -7.49 -3.19 1.05
C THR A 33 -6.42 -2.45 1.82
N MET A 34 -6.55 -1.13 1.91
CA MET A 34 -5.67 -0.33 2.77
C MET A 34 -6.21 -0.35 4.19
N ILE A 35 -5.48 -0.99 5.08
CA ILE A 35 -5.85 -1.02 6.50
C ILE A 35 -5.53 0.34 7.12
N CYS A 36 -4.32 0.81 6.92
CA CYS A 36 -3.88 2.13 7.38
C CYS A 36 -2.63 2.52 6.61
N VAL A 37 -2.62 3.72 6.05
CA VAL A 37 -1.44 4.28 5.38
C VAL A 37 -1.33 5.75 5.76
N GLY A 38 -0.15 6.16 6.19
CA GLY A 38 0.07 7.55 6.57
C GLY A 38 1.54 7.94 6.60
N PRO A 39 1.80 9.25 6.63
CA PRO A 39 3.17 9.76 6.73
C PRO A 39 3.72 9.54 8.13
N GLN A 40 5.05 9.43 8.22
CA GLN A 40 5.73 9.39 9.50
C GLN A 40 5.52 10.73 10.23
N ALA A 41 5.26 10.67 11.55
CA ALA A 41 4.86 11.85 12.31
C ALA A 41 5.89 12.99 12.26
N ASP A 42 7.18 12.67 12.22
CA ASP A 42 8.27 13.64 12.21
C ASP A 42 8.94 13.81 10.84
N ASP A 43 8.45 13.11 9.81
CA ASP A 43 9.02 13.18 8.45
C ASP A 43 7.97 12.78 7.42
N GLU A 44 7.31 13.78 6.84
CA GLU A 44 6.25 13.58 5.84
C GLU A 44 6.74 12.91 4.56
N THR A 45 8.05 12.90 4.31
CA THR A 45 8.60 12.25 3.12
C THR A 45 8.60 10.73 3.22
N LYS A 46 8.35 10.18 4.40
CA LYS A 46 8.31 8.75 4.64
C LYS A 46 6.89 8.28 4.87
N LEU A 47 6.43 7.41 4.00
CA LEU A 47 5.09 6.84 4.07
C LEU A 47 5.17 5.42 4.61
N HIS A 48 4.30 5.10 5.56
CA HIS A 48 4.20 3.76 6.16
C HIS A 48 2.79 3.25 6.06
N GLY A 49 2.64 1.94 5.93
CA GLY A 49 1.30 1.40 5.87
C GLY A 49 1.21 -0.10 6.09
N VAL A 50 -0.02 -0.53 6.33
CA VAL A 50 -0.40 -1.94 6.36
C VAL A 50 -1.50 -2.13 5.33
N LEU A 51 -1.26 -3.06 4.42
CA LEU A 51 -2.18 -3.40 3.33
C LEU A 51 -2.63 -4.84 3.49
N HIS A 52 -3.80 -5.16 2.96
CA HIS A 52 -4.25 -6.53 2.82
C HIS A 52 -4.43 -6.85 1.35
N PHE A 53 -3.84 -7.95 0.89
CA PHE A 53 -4.06 -8.52 -0.44
C PHE A 53 -4.76 -9.85 -0.32
N GLU A 54 -5.67 -10.15 -1.24
CA GLU A 54 -6.40 -11.42 -1.23
C GLU A 54 -5.47 -12.62 -1.43
N SER A 55 -4.36 -12.45 -2.17
CA SER A 55 -3.39 -13.51 -2.42
C SER A 55 -2.05 -12.95 -2.86
N MET A 56 -1.03 -13.81 -2.90
CA MET A 56 0.29 -13.45 -3.44
C MET A 56 0.21 -13.09 -4.93
N GLU A 57 -0.68 -13.72 -5.68
CA GLU A 57 -0.89 -13.39 -7.10
C GLU A 57 -1.40 -11.98 -7.28
N HIS A 58 -2.31 -11.53 -6.41
CA HIS A 58 -2.81 -10.15 -6.41
C HIS A 58 -1.70 -9.16 -6.10
N LEU A 59 -0.84 -9.46 -5.13
CA LEU A 59 0.32 -8.62 -4.82
C LEU A 59 1.24 -8.50 -6.04
N LYS A 60 1.53 -9.61 -6.71
CA LYS A 60 2.38 -9.61 -7.90
C LYS A 60 1.75 -8.81 -9.05
N LYS A 61 0.44 -8.91 -9.23
CA LYS A 61 -0.29 -8.14 -10.22
C LYS A 61 -0.16 -6.64 -9.97
N PHE A 62 -0.26 -6.22 -8.72
CA PHE A 62 -0.04 -4.83 -8.33
C PHE A 62 1.39 -4.38 -8.66
N GLN A 63 2.39 -5.18 -8.32
CA GLN A 63 3.78 -4.85 -8.58
C GLN A 63 4.11 -4.78 -10.07
N ALA A 64 3.42 -5.56 -10.90
CA ALA A 64 3.68 -5.67 -12.34
C ALA A 64 2.97 -4.62 -13.19
N ASP A 65 2.04 -3.86 -12.63
CA ASP A 65 1.26 -2.87 -13.39
C ASP A 65 2.09 -1.61 -13.63
N GLU A 66 2.67 -1.52 -14.82
CA GLU A 66 3.54 -0.40 -15.21
C GLU A 66 2.79 0.92 -15.30
N GLU A 67 1.56 0.92 -15.80
CA GLU A 67 0.75 2.13 -15.92
C GLU A 67 0.49 2.74 -14.54
N GLN A 68 0.11 1.91 -13.57
CA GLN A 68 -0.13 2.36 -12.21
C GLN A 68 1.16 2.80 -11.53
N THR A 69 2.26 2.15 -11.82
CA THR A 69 3.58 2.55 -11.33
C THR A 69 3.96 3.95 -11.81
N LEU A 70 3.70 4.26 -13.09
CA LEU A 70 3.95 5.60 -13.63
C LEU A 70 3.07 6.66 -12.95
N LYS A 71 1.81 6.36 -12.67
CA LYS A 71 0.93 7.27 -11.92
C LYS A 71 1.47 7.55 -10.53
N ARG A 72 2.01 6.55 -9.85
CA ARG A 72 2.63 6.74 -8.53
C ARG A 72 3.87 7.63 -8.64
N ILE A 73 4.71 7.40 -9.64
CA ILE A 73 5.89 8.24 -9.87
C ILE A 73 5.48 9.70 -10.10
N ASP A 74 4.45 9.94 -10.92
CA ASP A 74 3.93 11.29 -11.15
C ASP A 74 3.41 11.94 -9.87
N ALA A 75 2.88 11.16 -8.95
CA ALA A 75 2.42 11.64 -7.64
C ALA A 75 3.55 11.82 -6.63
N GLY A 76 4.79 11.64 -7.03
CA GLY A 76 5.97 11.86 -6.19
C GLY A 76 6.46 10.63 -5.44
N VAL A 77 5.97 9.44 -5.77
CA VAL A 77 6.43 8.21 -5.12
C VAL A 77 7.79 7.81 -5.68
N ASN A 78 8.77 7.64 -4.79
CA ASN A 78 10.09 7.12 -5.16
C ASN A 78 10.06 5.60 -5.05
N VAL A 79 9.66 4.95 -6.15
CA VAL A 79 9.37 3.50 -6.15
C VAL A 79 10.57 2.63 -5.80
N VAL A 80 11.80 3.08 -6.06
CA VAL A 80 13.00 2.31 -5.71
C VAL A 80 13.22 2.18 -4.21
N THR A 81 12.62 3.06 -3.41
CA THR A 81 12.70 3.00 -1.94
C THR A 81 11.60 2.14 -1.33
N GLY A 82 10.65 1.68 -2.15
CA GLY A 82 9.48 0.94 -1.68
C GLY A 82 9.82 -0.44 -1.19
N THR A 83 9.19 -0.84 -0.08
CA THR A 83 9.26 -2.20 0.45
C THR A 83 7.85 -2.74 0.63
N LEU A 84 7.69 -4.02 0.37
CA LEU A 84 6.46 -4.77 0.62
C LEU A 84 6.84 -6.04 1.35
N THR A 85 6.59 -6.06 2.65
CA THR A 85 7.00 -7.17 3.52
C THR A 85 5.77 -7.93 4.02
N PRO A 86 5.52 -9.15 3.51
CA PRO A 86 4.38 -9.94 3.97
C PRO A 86 4.53 -10.32 5.45
N PHE A 87 3.40 -10.30 6.16
CA PHE A 87 3.33 -10.80 7.52
C PHE A 87 3.22 -12.33 7.51
N SER A 88 3.64 -12.95 8.60
CA SER A 88 3.34 -14.36 8.86
C SER A 88 1.84 -14.55 9.13
N ASP A 89 1.32 -15.76 8.89
CA ASP A 89 -0.06 -16.13 9.23
C ASP A 89 -0.33 -16.08 10.74
N ALA A 90 0.71 -15.98 11.56
CA ALA A 90 0.58 -15.84 12.99
C ALA A 90 0.28 -14.42 13.46
N ALA A 91 0.16 -13.46 12.54
CA ALA A 91 -0.15 -12.08 12.88
C ALA A 91 -1.49 -11.97 13.60
N VAL A 92 -1.54 -11.15 14.66
CA VAL A 92 -2.73 -10.90 15.47
C VAL A 92 -2.97 -9.41 15.62
N GLY A 93 -4.22 -9.02 15.84
CA GLY A 93 -4.58 -7.64 16.10
C GLY A 93 -5.92 -7.55 16.80
N ASN A 94 -6.15 -6.43 17.47
CA ASN A 94 -7.43 -6.15 18.13
C ASN A 94 -8.04 -4.83 17.65
N PHE A 95 -7.70 -4.41 16.45
CA PHE A 95 -8.32 -3.25 15.82
C PHE A 95 -9.79 -3.57 15.48
N PRO A 96 -10.70 -2.58 15.36
CA PRO A 96 -12.12 -2.84 15.13
C PRO A 96 -12.45 -3.71 13.92
N ILE A 97 -11.62 -3.65 12.87
CA ILE A 97 -11.76 -4.54 11.71
C ILE A 97 -10.77 -5.68 11.90
N VAL A 98 -11.29 -6.90 11.97
CA VAL A 98 -10.44 -8.09 12.07
C VAL A 98 -10.31 -8.71 10.69
N ILE A 99 -9.08 -8.82 10.21
CA ILE A 99 -8.78 -9.47 8.94
C ILE A 99 -7.93 -10.69 9.24
N THR A 100 -8.44 -11.86 8.84
CA THR A 100 -7.70 -13.11 8.96
C THR A 100 -7.06 -13.43 7.63
N GLN A 101 -5.81 -13.89 7.69
CA GLN A 101 -5.00 -14.07 6.49
C GLN A 101 -5.20 -15.39 5.78
N HIS A 102 -5.78 -16.38 6.43
CA HIS A 102 -5.83 -17.76 5.94
C HIS A 102 -7.25 -18.32 5.88
N GLU A 103 -8.20 -17.49 5.60
CA GLU A 103 -9.57 -17.94 5.40
C GLU A 103 -9.86 -18.36 3.98
#